data_392d56c3fbbb81dc07363ce2a2026084
#
_entry.id   392d56c3fbbb81dc07363ce2a2026084
#
_cell.length_a   1.000
_cell.length_b   1.000
_cell.length_c   1.000
_cell.angle_alpha   90.00
_cell.angle_beta   90.00
_cell.angle_gamma   90.00
#
_symmetry.space_group_name_H-M   'P 1'
#
loop_
_entity.id
_entity.type
_entity.pdbx_description
1 polymer ?
#
loop_
_entity_poly.entity_id
_entity_poly.type
_entity_poly.pdbx_seq_one_letter_code
_entity_poly.pdbx_strand_id
1 'polypeptide(L)'
;LKHSAAGGISLGIDVVLFFTAVKTTTIVNATTIGALQPIIVLSIATRFFGERVRLREIIAAFVAIAGVVVVITQSSGNPEWNGAGDLAALGALFAWTGYIVMSKRSAGVLTSTEYTLGTGFWTALVALPVGFAAGQDMSIPNVNQWAVLLALVIIGGLFGHSLMNW
;
A
#
# COMPACT_ATOMS: atom_id res chain seq x y z
N LEU A 1 -10.55 -7.94 -15.83
CA LEU A 1 -9.13 -7.58 -15.84
C LEU A 1 -8.85 -6.14 -16.31
N LYS A 2 -9.50 -5.63 -17.37
CA LYS A 2 -9.21 -4.26 -17.87
C LYS A 2 -9.54 -3.18 -16.83
N HIS A 3 -10.64 -3.30 -16.13
CA HIS A 3 -11.08 -2.30 -15.13
C HIS A 3 -10.26 -2.33 -13.83
N SER A 4 -9.51 -3.41 -13.56
CA SER A 4 -8.59 -3.51 -12.42
C SER A 4 -7.14 -3.16 -12.79
N ALA A 5 -6.83 -2.96 -14.08
CA ALA A 5 -5.46 -2.79 -14.54
C ALA A 5 -4.77 -1.57 -13.92
N ALA A 6 -5.41 -0.41 -14.00
CA ALA A 6 -4.83 0.83 -13.47
C ALA A 6 -4.56 0.73 -11.96
N GLY A 7 -5.52 0.16 -11.20
CA GLY A 7 -5.34 -0.09 -9.78
C GLY A 7 -4.24 -1.10 -9.47
N GLY A 8 -4.20 -2.21 -10.21
CA GLY A 8 -3.19 -3.24 -10.00
C GLY A 8 -1.77 -2.80 -10.40
N ILE A 9 -1.63 -2.02 -11.46
CA ILE A 9 -0.34 -1.41 -11.82
C ILE A 9 0.09 -0.42 -10.72
N SER A 10 -0.83 0.42 -10.23
CA SER A 10 -0.57 1.35 -9.14
C SER A 10 -0.12 0.61 -7.87
N LEU A 11 -0.82 -0.47 -7.50
CA LEU A 11 -0.46 -1.31 -6.37
C LEU A 11 0.89 -2.01 -6.58
N GLY A 12 1.20 -2.45 -7.80
CA GLY A 12 2.50 -3.06 -8.14
C GLY A 12 3.65 -2.06 -7.99
N ILE A 13 3.45 -0.82 -8.42
CA ILE A 13 4.42 0.26 -8.23
C ILE A 13 4.60 0.56 -6.74
N ASP A 14 3.50 0.61 -5.97
CA ASP A 14 3.54 0.78 -4.52
C ASP A 14 4.39 -0.31 -3.85
N VAL A 15 4.11 -1.57 -4.14
CA VAL A 15 4.85 -2.72 -3.58
C VAL A 15 6.35 -2.60 -3.87
N VAL A 16 6.73 -2.31 -5.11
CA VAL A 16 8.14 -2.16 -5.50
C VAL A 16 8.80 -1.01 -4.76
N LEU A 17 8.15 0.15 -4.72
CA LEU A 17 8.69 1.35 -4.07
C LEU A 17 8.74 1.19 -2.54
N PHE A 18 7.72 0.60 -1.93
CA PHE A 18 7.68 0.36 -0.49
C PHE A 18 8.80 -0.59 -0.05
N PHE A 19 8.97 -1.73 -0.73
CA PHE A 19 10.07 -2.64 -0.40
C PHE A 19 11.44 -2.05 -0.70
N THR A 20 11.56 -1.18 -1.69
CA THR A 20 12.78 -0.40 -1.92
C THR A 20 13.05 0.56 -0.78
N ALA A 21 12.02 1.28 -0.32
CA ALA A 21 12.11 2.18 0.82
C ALA A 21 12.58 1.45 2.08
N VAL A 22 11.91 0.34 2.44
CA VAL A 22 12.27 -0.44 3.65
C VAL A 22 13.70 -1.00 3.61
N LYS A 23 14.26 -1.22 2.41
CA LYS A 23 15.66 -1.67 2.24
C LYS A 23 16.67 -0.52 2.27
N THR A 24 16.25 0.71 1.97
CA THR A 24 17.17 1.84 1.75
C THR A 24 17.00 2.96 2.76
N THR A 25 15.89 3.03 3.49
CA THR A 25 15.70 3.95 4.63
C THR A 25 15.32 3.18 5.88
N THR A 26 15.14 3.88 7.00
CA THR A 26 14.68 3.24 8.24
C THR A 26 13.19 2.89 8.15
N ILE A 27 12.80 1.80 8.81
CA ILE A 27 11.37 1.43 8.93
C ILE A 27 10.58 2.59 9.55
N VAL A 28 11.19 3.32 10.48
CA VAL A 28 10.61 4.51 11.11
C VAL A 28 10.26 5.57 10.07
N ASN A 29 11.18 5.90 9.16
CA ASN A 29 10.93 6.88 8.09
C ASN A 29 9.82 6.41 7.14
N ALA A 30 9.93 5.17 6.64
CA ALA A 30 8.95 4.62 5.71
C ALA A 30 7.52 4.61 6.31
N THR A 31 7.39 4.22 7.58
CA THR A 31 6.09 4.21 8.27
C THR A 31 5.59 5.60 8.61
N THR A 32 6.48 6.55 8.95
CA THR A 32 6.11 7.95 9.19
C THR A 32 5.54 8.60 7.93
N ILE A 33 6.19 8.37 6.80
CA ILE A 33 5.70 8.86 5.50
C ILE A 33 4.36 8.21 5.16
N GLY A 34 4.24 6.89 5.37
CA GLY A 34 2.99 6.16 5.19
C GLY A 34 1.83 6.67 6.08
N ALA A 35 2.13 7.19 7.26
CA ALA A 35 1.13 7.77 8.16
C ALA A 35 0.42 9.00 7.61
N LEU A 36 0.96 9.63 6.56
CA LEU A 36 0.31 10.75 5.86
C LEU A 36 -0.83 10.29 4.94
N GLN A 37 -0.96 9.00 4.70
CA GLN A 37 -1.97 8.42 3.81
C GLN A 37 -3.41 8.88 4.08
N PRO A 38 -3.93 8.89 5.33
CA PRO A 38 -5.29 9.34 5.59
C PRO A 38 -5.55 10.78 5.12
N ILE A 39 -4.57 11.67 5.30
CA ILE A 39 -4.68 13.08 4.88
C ILE A 39 -4.78 13.18 3.35
N ILE A 40 -3.94 12.43 2.63
CA ILE A 40 -3.93 12.42 1.16
C ILE A 40 -5.22 11.83 0.62
N VAL A 41 -5.68 10.71 1.17
CA VAL A 41 -6.93 10.05 0.76
C VAL A 41 -8.13 10.95 0.99
N LEU A 42 -8.24 11.60 2.17
CA LEU A 42 -9.31 12.54 2.46
C LEU A 42 -9.28 13.76 1.52
N SER A 43 -8.09 14.30 1.24
CA SER A 43 -7.92 15.42 0.31
C SER A 43 -8.36 15.07 -1.11
N ILE A 44 -8.04 13.87 -1.58
CA ILE A 44 -8.46 13.36 -2.89
C ILE A 44 -9.97 13.07 -2.90
N ALA A 45 -10.52 12.49 -1.85
CA ALA A 45 -11.93 12.21 -1.73
C ALA A 45 -12.77 13.49 -1.86
N THR A 46 -12.37 14.56 -1.21
CA THR A 46 -13.04 15.86 -1.31
C THR A 46 -12.85 16.49 -2.69
N ARG A 47 -11.62 16.54 -3.20
CA ARG A 47 -11.28 17.31 -4.39
C ARG A 47 -11.75 16.66 -5.69
N PHE A 48 -11.69 15.33 -5.78
CA PHE A 48 -11.97 14.59 -7.03
C PHE A 48 -13.31 13.84 -7.03
N PHE A 49 -13.83 13.51 -5.85
CA PHE A 49 -15.11 12.81 -5.72
C PHE A 49 -16.21 13.67 -5.10
N GLY A 50 -15.90 14.92 -4.71
CA GLY A 50 -16.88 15.83 -4.11
C GLY A 50 -17.44 15.34 -2.77
N GLU A 51 -16.74 14.44 -2.09
CA GLU A 51 -17.19 13.89 -0.82
C GLU A 51 -17.07 14.91 0.29
N ARG A 52 -18.07 14.96 1.15
CA ARG A 52 -18.01 15.78 2.36
C ARG A 52 -17.32 15.00 3.47
N VAL A 53 -16.13 15.43 3.83
CA VAL A 53 -15.41 14.88 4.99
C VAL A 53 -16.20 15.16 6.25
N ARG A 54 -16.51 14.11 6.99
CA ARG A 54 -17.19 14.21 8.28
C ARG A 54 -16.17 14.36 9.39
N LEU A 55 -16.54 15.06 10.46
CA LEU A 55 -15.66 15.27 11.61
C LEU A 55 -15.09 13.95 12.16
N ARG A 56 -15.88 12.88 12.16
CA ARG A 56 -15.42 11.54 12.59
C ARG A 56 -14.25 11.00 11.76
N GLU A 57 -14.21 11.29 10.46
CA GLU A 57 -13.14 10.85 9.56
C GLU A 57 -11.86 11.64 9.81
N ILE A 58 -11.99 12.92 10.11
CA ILE A 58 -10.89 13.78 10.54
C ILE A 58 -10.32 13.26 11.87
N ILE A 59 -11.19 13.00 12.86
CA ILE A 59 -10.76 12.47 14.16
C ILE A 59 -10.07 11.11 13.98
N ALA A 60 -10.62 10.21 13.16
CA ALA A 60 -10.02 8.91 12.88
C ALA A 60 -8.63 9.04 12.24
N ALA A 61 -8.45 9.98 11.30
CA ALA A 61 -7.15 10.26 10.70
C ALA A 61 -6.13 10.75 11.74
N PHE A 62 -6.53 11.67 12.64
CA PHE A 62 -5.65 12.13 13.71
C PHE A 62 -5.31 11.02 14.71
N VAL A 63 -6.26 10.16 15.07
CA VAL A 63 -6.02 9.00 15.94
C VAL A 63 -5.05 8.02 15.29
N ALA A 64 -5.19 7.76 13.98
CA ALA A 64 -4.27 6.91 13.25
C ALA A 64 -2.85 7.48 13.24
N ILE A 65 -2.70 8.77 12.96
CA ILE A 65 -1.40 9.46 12.98
C ILE A 65 -0.80 9.42 14.39
N ALA A 66 -1.59 9.72 15.43
CA ALA A 66 -1.13 9.66 16.81
C ALA A 66 -0.67 8.23 17.19
N GLY A 67 -1.38 7.19 16.74
CA GLY A 67 -0.97 5.79 16.92
C GLY A 67 0.38 5.50 16.28
N VAL A 68 0.61 5.97 15.06
CA VAL A 68 1.91 5.82 14.37
C VAL A 68 3.02 6.56 15.13
N VAL A 69 2.77 7.78 15.61
CA VAL A 69 3.74 8.53 16.42
C VAL A 69 4.11 7.76 17.69
N VAL A 70 3.14 7.17 18.38
CA VAL A 70 3.41 6.32 19.56
C VAL A 70 4.28 5.12 19.20
N VAL A 71 4.00 4.43 18.08
CA VAL A 71 4.82 3.29 17.62
C VAL A 71 6.25 3.76 17.32
N ILE A 72 6.40 4.89 16.63
CA ILE A 72 7.71 5.45 16.28
C ILE A 72 8.51 5.81 17.53
N THR A 73 7.91 6.46 18.52
CA THR A 73 8.58 6.86 19.77
C THR A 73 8.99 5.67 20.63
N GLN A 74 8.33 4.52 20.47
CA GLN A 74 8.69 3.28 21.15
C GLN A 74 9.63 2.37 20.34
N SER A 75 9.90 2.72 19.07
CA SER A 75 10.81 1.98 18.21
C SER A 75 12.26 2.32 18.58
N SER A 76 13.13 1.32 18.59
CA SER A 76 14.57 1.48 18.90
C SER A 76 15.37 2.13 17.75
N GLY A 77 14.74 2.54 16.66
CA GLY A 77 15.38 3.20 15.51
C GLY A 77 15.24 4.72 15.57
N ASN A 78 16.33 5.43 15.37
CA ASN A 78 16.29 6.87 15.15
C ASN A 78 15.87 7.15 13.69
N PRO A 79 15.08 8.19 13.41
CA PRO A 79 14.86 8.66 12.07
C PRO A 79 16.19 9.12 11.45
N GLU A 80 16.62 8.48 10.39
CA GLU A 80 17.78 8.90 9.63
C GLU A 80 17.35 9.29 8.23
N TRP A 81 17.69 10.52 7.83
CA TRP A 81 17.34 11.00 6.50
C TRP A 81 18.12 10.24 5.42
N ASN A 82 17.38 9.55 4.54
CA ASN A 82 17.92 8.92 3.33
C ASN A 82 17.10 9.35 2.12
N GLY A 83 17.63 10.30 1.35
CA GLY A 83 16.88 10.92 0.26
C GLY A 83 16.28 9.94 -0.75
N ALA A 84 16.99 8.90 -1.14
CA ALA A 84 16.49 7.90 -2.10
C ALA A 84 15.40 7.00 -1.49
N GLY A 85 15.62 6.52 -0.27
CA GLY A 85 14.66 5.67 0.44
C GLY A 85 13.38 6.42 0.83
N ASP A 86 13.52 7.67 1.29
CA ASP A 86 12.38 8.49 1.67
C ASP A 86 11.56 8.94 0.46
N LEU A 87 12.22 9.20 -0.70
CA LEU A 87 11.53 9.43 -1.97
C LEU A 87 10.79 8.18 -2.46
N ALA A 88 11.37 6.99 -2.28
CA ALA A 88 10.69 5.75 -2.59
C ALA A 88 9.46 5.54 -1.69
N ALA A 89 9.55 5.86 -0.40
CA ALA A 89 8.40 5.81 0.52
C ALA A 89 7.29 6.79 0.12
N LEU A 90 7.64 8.02 -0.28
CA LEU A 90 6.68 8.99 -0.82
C LEU A 90 6.05 8.49 -2.11
N GLY A 91 6.84 7.93 -3.03
CA GLY A 91 6.34 7.32 -4.26
C GLY A 91 5.36 6.19 -3.99
N ALA A 92 5.67 5.32 -3.02
CA ALA A 92 4.78 4.25 -2.56
C ALA A 92 3.45 4.83 -2.05
N LEU A 93 3.49 5.84 -1.19
CA LEU A 93 2.32 6.51 -0.66
C LEU A 93 1.38 7.05 -1.76
N PHE A 94 1.93 7.68 -2.81
CA PHE A 94 1.13 8.15 -3.95
C PHE A 94 0.61 6.99 -4.81
N ALA A 95 1.40 5.97 -5.02
CA ALA A 95 1.00 4.80 -5.77
C ALA A 95 -0.13 4.03 -5.05
N TRP A 96 -0.02 3.83 -3.74
CA TRP A 96 -1.10 3.28 -2.92
C TRP A 96 -2.37 4.13 -3.00
N THR A 97 -2.24 5.44 -2.90
CA THR A 97 -3.38 6.36 -3.04
C THR A 97 -4.03 6.22 -4.43
N GLY A 98 -3.23 6.07 -5.48
CA GLY A 98 -3.71 5.76 -6.83
C GLY A 98 -4.52 4.47 -6.89
N TYR A 99 -4.06 3.41 -6.22
CA TYR A 99 -4.82 2.15 -6.10
C TYR A 99 -6.20 2.36 -5.45
N ILE A 100 -6.29 3.11 -4.34
CA ILE A 100 -7.57 3.42 -3.67
C ILE A 100 -8.50 4.23 -4.58
N VAL A 101 -7.98 5.23 -5.27
CA VAL A 101 -8.76 6.03 -6.24
C VAL A 101 -9.30 5.17 -7.37
N MET A 102 -8.49 4.26 -7.92
CA MET A 102 -8.93 3.35 -8.98
C MET A 102 -9.93 2.31 -8.47
N SER A 103 -9.76 1.81 -7.25
CA SER A 103 -10.75 0.96 -6.58
C SER A 103 -12.11 1.64 -6.56
N LYS A 104 -12.14 2.87 -6.07
CA LYS A 104 -13.37 3.65 -5.98
C LYS A 104 -14.02 3.92 -7.34
N ARG A 105 -13.22 4.18 -8.38
CA ARG A 105 -13.71 4.34 -9.76
C ARG A 105 -14.25 3.06 -10.37
N SER A 106 -13.78 1.91 -9.90
CA SER A 106 -14.22 0.59 -10.36
C SER A 106 -15.47 0.09 -9.61
N ALA A 107 -15.85 0.76 -8.52
CA ALA A 107 -17.07 0.44 -7.78
C ALA A 107 -18.31 0.57 -8.67
N GLY A 108 -19.18 -0.44 -8.62
CA GLY A 108 -20.35 -0.54 -9.49
C GLY A 108 -20.09 -1.21 -10.85
N VAL A 109 -18.81 -1.41 -11.26
CA VAL A 109 -18.41 -2.16 -12.45
C VAL A 109 -17.89 -3.54 -12.07
N LEU A 110 -17.11 -3.62 -11.00
CA LEU A 110 -16.55 -4.86 -10.44
C LEU A 110 -17.01 -5.01 -8.99
N THR A 111 -17.18 -6.26 -8.57
CA THR A 111 -17.28 -6.59 -7.15
C THR A 111 -15.92 -6.39 -6.48
N SER A 112 -15.90 -6.21 -5.15
CA SER A 112 -14.66 -6.09 -4.37
C SER A 112 -13.72 -7.26 -4.62
N THR A 113 -14.23 -8.49 -4.67
CA THR A 113 -13.44 -9.69 -4.92
C THR A 113 -12.85 -9.70 -6.33
N GLU A 114 -13.64 -9.39 -7.35
CA GLU A 114 -13.15 -9.30 -8.74
C GLU A 114 -12.06 -8.24 -8.89
N TYR A 115 -12.24 -7.09 -8.23
CA TYR A 115 -11.24 -6.02 -8.23
C TYR A 115 -9.95 -6.49 -7.55
N THR A 116 -10.05 -7.09 -6.36
CA THR A 116 -8.89 -7.58 -5.60
C THR A 116 -8.10 -8.64 -6.37
N LEU A 117 -8.79 -9.63 -6.95
CA LEU A 117 -8.13 -10.67 -7.75
C LEU A 117 -7.50 -10.09 -9.02
N GLY A 118 -8.21 -9.20 -9.69
CA GLY A 118 -7.72 -8.55 -10.90
C GLY A 118 -6.51 -7.63 -10.62
N THR A 119 -6.52 -6.87 -9.52
CA THR A 119 -5.38 -6.06 -9.11
C THR A 119 -4.19 -6.92 -8.70
N GLY A 120 -4.41 -8.03 -8.00
CA GLY A 120 -3.35 -8.99 -7.66
C GLY A 120 -2.60 -9.51 -8.89
N PHE A 121 -3.32 -9.84 -9.97
CA PHE A 121 -2.70 -10.24 -11.23
C PHE A 121 -1.79 -9.14 -11.82
N TRP A 122 -2.28 -7.91 -11.91
CA TRP A 122 -1.52 -6.78 -12.44
C TRP A 122 -0.35 -6.39 -11.54
N THR A 123 -0.53 -6.48 -10.22
CA THR A 123 0.54 -6.28 -9.23
C THR A 123 1.68 -7.27 -9.46
N ALA A 124 1.37 -8.55 -9.63
CA ALA A 124 2.38 -9.58 -9.91
C ALA A 124 3.11 -9.29 -11.23
N LEU A 125 2.38 -8.85 -12.26
CA LEU A 125 2.95 -8.52 -13.56
C LEU A 125 3.93 -7.33 -13.51
N VAL A 126 3.76 -6.41 -12.57
CA VAL A 126 4.69 -5.29 -12.33
C VAL A 126 5.83 -5.73 -11.41
N ALA A 127 5.53 -6.38 -10.30
CA ALA A 127 6.51 -6.66 -9.26
C ALA A 127 7.50 -7.78 -9.65
N LEU A 128 7.05 -8.83 -10.34
CA LEU A 128 7.91 -9.95 -10.72
C LEU A 128 9.08 -9.55 -11.62
N PRO A 129 8.88 -8.84 -12.75
CA PRO A 129 9.99 -8.42 -13.61
C PRO A 129 11.00 -7.53 -12.87
N VAL A 130 10.50 -6.63 -12.00
CA VAL A 130 11.37 -5.76 -11.21
C VAL A 130 12.16 -6.57 -10.17
N GLY A 131 11.53 -7.55 -9.52
CA GLY A 131 12.20 -8.46 -8.61
C GLY A 131 13.34 -9.24 -9.28
N PHE A 132 13.09 -9.79 -10.47
CA PHE A 132 14.12 -10.45 -11.26
C PHE A 132 15.25 -9.51 -11.65
N ALA A 133 14.93 -8.33 -12.17
CA ALA A 133 15.92 -7.33 -12.57
C ALA A 133 16.76 -6.81 -11.38
N ALA A 134 16.17 -6.76 -10.20
CA ALA A 134 16.84 -6.36 -8.96
C ALA A 134 17.64 -7.52 -8.31
N GLY A 135 17.74 -8.68 -8.95
CA GLY A 135 18.50 -9.83 -8.43
C GLY A 135 17.95 -10.41 -7.12
N GLN A 136 16.63 -10.31 -6.91
CA GLN A 136 16.02 -10.90 -5.72
C GLN A 136 16.06 -12.42 -5.80
N ASP A 137 16.21 -13.08 -4.64
CA ASP A 137 16.16 -14.53 -4.55
C ASP A 137 14.76 -15.05 -4.94
N MET A 138 14.69 -15.77 -6.04
CA MET A 138 13.48 -16.40 -6.57
C MET A 138 13.47 -17.91 -6.35
N SER A 139 14.28 -18.40 -5.41
CA SER A 139 14.28 -19.83 -5.04
C SER A 139 12.92 -20.26 -4.51
N ILE A 140 12.61 -21.55 -4.69
CA ILE A 140 11.34 -22.11 -4.19
C ILE A 140 11.33 -22.02 -2.66
N PRO A 141 10.32 -21.38 -2.06
CA PRO A 141 10.21 -21.25 -0.61
C PRO A 141 10.12 -22.63 0.07
N ASN A 142 10.71 -22.73 1.25
CA ASN A 142 10.51 -23.92 2.10
C ASN A 142 9.09 -23.93 2.72
N VAL A 143 8.72 -25.05 3.36
CA VAL A 143 7.36 -25.26 3.90
C VAL A 143 6.93 -24.14 4.87
N ASN A 144 7.84 -23.68 5.74
CA ASN A 144 7.52 -22.62 6.69
C ASN A 144 7.33 -21.27 5.98
N GLN A 145 8.14 -20.97 4.98
CA GLN A 145 8.01 -19.77 4.15
C GLN A 145 6.69 -19.81 3.35
N TRP A 146 6.31 -20.98 2.82
CA TRP A 146 5.01 -21.16 2.16
C TRP A 146 3.85 -20.89 3.12
N ALA A 147 3.91 -21.37 4.36
CA ALA A 147 2.88 -21.10 5.36
C ALA A 147 2.71 -19.60 5.64
N VAL A 148 3.84 -18.88 5.80
CA VAL A 148 3.83 -17.42 5.99
C VAL A 148 3.29 -16.68 4.75
N LEU A 149 3.74 -17.06 3.56
CA LEU A 149 3.27 -16.48 2.30
C LEU A 149 1.76 -16.69 2.11
N LEU A 150 1.25 -17.90 2.36
CA LEU A 150 -0.18 -18.19 2.28
C LEU A 150 -0.98 -17.38 3.31
N ALA A 151 -0.47 -17.25 4.55
CA ALA A 151 -1.10 -16.43 5.57
C ALA A 151 -1.16 -14.96 5.14
N LEU A 152 -0.08 -14.40 4.58
CA LEU A 152 -0.05 -13.04 4.05
C LEU A 152 -1.02 -12.84 2.89
N VAL A 153 -1.08 -13.80 1.95
CA VAL A 153 -2.01 -13.74 0.80
C VAL A 153 -3.47 -13.82 1.26
N ILE A 154 -3.77 -14.73 2.18
CA ILE A 154 -5.15 -14.93 2.64
C ILE A 154 -5.58 -13.78 3.56
N ILE A 155 -4.81 -13.48 4.60
CA ILE A 155 -5.21 -12.51 5.62
C ILE A 155 -5.06 -11.08 5.10
N GLY A 156 -3.87 -10.71 4.61
CA GLY A 156 -3.59 -9.36 4.11
C GLY A 156 -4.16 -9.13 2.71
N GLY A 157 -3.89 -10.05 1.80
CA GLY A 157 -4.27 -9.92 0.41
C GLY A 157 -5.78 -10.07 0.18
N LEU A 158 -6.35 -11.24 0.45
CA LEU A 158 -7.75 -11.47 0.14
C LEU A 158 -8.69 -10.77 1.14
N PHE A 159 -8.53 -11.03 2.44
CA PHE A 159 -9.43 -10.43 3.42
C PHE A 159 -9.18 -8.93 3.61
N GLY A 160 -7.94 -8.50 3.79
CA GLY A 160 -7.61 -7.09 4.02
C GLY A 160 -8.03 -6.20 2.85
N HIS A 161 -7.58 -6.52 1.63
CA HIS A 161 -7.93 -5.72 0.45
C HIS A 161 -9.42 -5.83 0.06
N SER A 162 -10.04 -7.00 0.26
CA SER A 162 -11.47 -7.13 -0.02
C SER A 162 -12.31 -6.28 0.93
N LEU A 163 -11.97 -6.22 2.22
CA LEU A 163 -12.63 -5.34 3.19
C LEU A 163 -12.41 -3.86 2.90
N MET A 164 -11.20 -3.48 2.44
CA MET A 164 -10.91 -2.10 2.05
C MET A 164 -11.67 -1.66 0.80
N ASN A 165 -11.93 -2.58 -0.11
CA ASN A 165 -12.59 -2.30 -1.39
C ASN A 165 -14.11 -2.51 -1.34
N TRP A 166 -14.66 -2.96 -0.21
CA TRP A 166 -16.10 -3.17 0.00
C TRP A 166 -16.78 -1.88 0.40
#